data_242a7dfbd00484a3bd6feeef9fae9a5e
#
_entry.id   242a7dfbd00484a3bd6feeef9fae9a5e
#
_cell.length_a   1.000
_cell.length_b   1.000
_cell.length_c   1.000
_cell.angle_alpha   90.00
_cell.angle_beta   90.00
_cell.angle_gamma   90.00
#
_symmetry.space_group_name_H-M   'P 1'
#
loop_
_entity.id
_entity.type
_entity.pdbx_description
1 polymer ?
#
loop_
_entity_poly.entity_id
_entity_poly.type
_entity_poly.pdbx_seq_one_letter_code
_entity_poly.pdbx_strand_id
1 'polypeptide(L)'
;FTMGGLNYIITMLQSRARGMTLMRLPLTCWGIFTATVLALLAFPALLVGCIMMTLDSLLGTSFFMPAMVSMGETLSYDGGSPLLFQHLFWFFGHPEVYIIALPAFGIISDLISVHARKNIFGYRMMVWAIVGIGALSFFVWAHHMYVSGMTPWFGYFFATTTLIIAVPTAIKVYNWVLTLWRGCLLYTSPSPRD
;
A
#
# COMPACT_ATOMS: atom_id res chain seq x y z
N PHE A 1 -12.17 -8.93 -5.38
CA PHE A 1 -10.77 -8.54 -5.06
C PHE A 1 -9.97 -9.72 -4.53
N THR A 2 -10.42 -10.41 -3.49
CA THR A 2 -9.68 -11.49 -2.81
C THR A 2 -9.31 -12.63 -3.77
N MET A 3 -10.27 -13.13 -4.53
CA MET A 3 -10.04 -14.24 -5.47
C MET A 3 -9.16 -13.83 -6.65
N GLY A 4 -9.34 -12.61 -7.17
CA GLY A 4 -8.48 -12.07 -8.23
C GLY A 4 -7.03 -11.88 -7.76
N GLY A 5 -6.83 -11.33 -6.56
CA GLY A 5 -5.50 -11.21 -5.96
C GLY A 5 -4.81 -12.55 -5.74
N LEU A 6 -5.53 -13.54 -5.24
CA LEU A 6 -5.00 -14.89 -5.07
C LEU A 6 -4.59 -15.51 -6.43
N ASN A 7 -5.39 -15.30 -7.49
CA ASN A 7 -5.05 -15.75 -8.83
C ASN A 7 -3.72 -15.15 -9.33
N TYR A 8 -3.51 -13.83 -9.16
CA TYR A 8 -2.23 -13.19 -9.52
C TYR A 8 -1.05 -13.77 -8.73
N ILE A 9 -1.21 -13.95 -7.41
CA ILE A 9 -0.13 -14.51 -6.58
C ILE A 9 0.23 -15.91 -7.02
N ILE A 10 -0.75 -16.80 -7.19
CA ILE A 10 -0.53 -18.18 -7.60
C ILE A 10 0.11 -18.23 -8.99
N THR A 11 -0.38 -17.44 -9.93
CA THR A 11 0.19 -17.35 -11.29
C THR A 11 1.66 -16.94 -11.23
N MET A 12 2.01 -15.91 -10.48
CA MET A 12 3.39 -15.43 -10.36
C MET A 12 4.30 -16.40 -9.60
N LEU A 13 3.78 -17.20 -8.68
CA LEU A 13 4.58 -18.18 -7.94
C LEU A 13 4.73 -19.52 -8.66
N GLN A 14 3.70 -19.99 -9.36
CA GLN A 14 3.66 -21.34 -9.89
C GLN A 14 3.73 -21.44 -11.42
N SER A 15 3.22 -20.43 -12.15
CA SER A 15 3.06 -20.48 -13.61
C SER A 15 4.13 -19.67 -14.36
N ARG A 16 5.30 -19.48 -13.77
CA ARG A 16 6.42 -18.82 -14.45
C ARG A 16 6.97 -19.69 -15.58
N ALA A 17 7.48 -19.05 -16.63
CA ALA A 17 8.21 -19.72 -17.70
C ALA A 17 9.45 -20.46 -17.15
N ARG A 18 9.83 -21.55 -17.79
CA ARG A 18 11.03 -22.31 -17.41
C ARG A 18 12.27 -21.42 -17.39
N GLY A 19 13.04 -21.45 -16.31
CA GLY A 19 14.24 -20.61 -16.12
C GLY A 19 13.98 -19.21 -15.60
N MET A 20 12.72 -18.78 -15.46
CA MET A 20 12.35 -17.50 -14.88
C MET A 20 12.26 -17.62 -13.35
N THR A 21 13.30 -17.21 -12.67
CA THR A 21 13.29 -17.07 -11.20
C THR A 21 12.56 -15.79 -10.79
N LEU A 22 12.14 -15.69 -9.51
CA LEU A 22 11.50 -14.48 -8.99
C LEU A 22 12.34 -13.22 -9.23
N MET A 23 13.66 -13.30 -9.05
CA MET A 23 14.59 -12.19 -9.27
C MET A 23 14.88 -11.87 -10.74
N ARG A 24 14.15 -12.48 -11.67
CA ARG A 24 14.17 -12.17 -13.12
C ARG A 24 12.82 -11.65 -13.61
N LEU A 25 11.83 -11.47 -12.71
CA LEU A 25 10.54 -10.89 -13.06
C LEU A 25 10.70 -9.39 -13.38
N PRO A 26 9.92 -8.84 -14.33
CA PRO A 26 9.81 -7.40 -14.52
C PRO A 26 9.40 -6.69 -13.21
N LEU A 27 9.82 -5.44 -13.03
CA LEU A 27 9.44 -4.68 -11.84
C LEU A 27 7.94 -4.40 -11.76
N THR A 28 7.25 -4.32 -12.90
CA THR A 28 5.78 -4.30 -12.96
C THR A 28 5.18 -5.52 -12.26
N CYS A 29 5.71 -6.72 -12.50
CA CYS A 29 5.24 -7.94 -11.83
C CYS A 29 5.48 -7.87 -10.31
N TRP A 30 6.62 -7.35 -9.86
CA TRP A 30 6.88 -7.15 -8.44
C TRP A 30 5.92 -6.13 -7.81
N GLY A 31 5.62 -5.04 -8.52
CA GLY A 31 4.63 -4.05 -8.07
C GLY A 31 3.25 -4.68 -7.90
N ILE A 32 2.77 -5.42 -8.90
CA ILE A 32 1.47 -6.11 -8.84
C ILE A 32 1.47 -7.20 -7.77
N PHE A 33 2.55 -8.00 -7.66
CA PHE A 33 2.66 -9.04 -6.65
C PHE A 33 2.55 -8.48 -5.23
N THR A 34 3.32 -7.45 -4.93
CA THR A 34 3.28 -6.81 -3.62
C THR A 34 1.92 -6.16 -3.34
N ALA A 35 1.35 -5.47 -4.33
CA ALA A 35 0.02 -4.86 -4.21
C ALA A 35 -1.08 -5.91 -3.94
N THR A 36 -1.04 -7.06 -4.60
CA THR A 36 -2.04 -8.12 -4.37
C THR A 36 -1.89 -8.77 -2.99
N VAL A 37 -0.66 -8.94 -2.50
CA VAL A 37 -0.44 -9.39 -1.11
C VAL A 37 -0.99 -8.39 -0.10
N LEU A 38 -0.73 -7.08 -0.31
CA LEU A 38 -1.31 -6.05 0.53
C LEU A 38 -2.84 -6.10 0.52
N ALA A 39 -3.45 -6.21 -0.65
CA ALA A 39 -4.90 -6.28 -0.80
C ALA A 39 -5.49 -7.44 0.01
N LEU A 40 -4.91 -8.65 -0.11
CA LEU A 40 -5.39 -9.81 0.64
C LEU A 40 -5.34 -9.63 2.15
N LEU A 41 -4.37 -8.88 2.66
CA LEU A 41 -4.21 -8.64 4.10
C LEU A 41 -5.03 -7.46 4.62
N ALA A 42 -5.24 -6.43 3.78
CA ALA A 42 -5.91 -5.19 4.19
C ALA A 42 -7.44 -5.25 4.04
N PHE A 43 -7.95 -5.85 2.97
CA PHE A 43 -9.40 -5.92 2.70
C PHE A 43 -10.24 -6.59 3.81
N PRO A 44 -9.77 -7.62 4.52
CA PRO A 44 -10.53 -8.20 5.63
C PRO A 44 -10.89 -7.18 6.72
N ALA A 45 -10.02 -6.22 7.02
CA ALA A 45 -10.30 -5.19 8.01
C ALA A 45 -11.46 -4.28 7.57
N LEU A 46 -11.47 -3.87 6.30
CA LEU A 46 -12.57 -3.11 5.74
C LEU A 46 -13.87 -3.92 5.74
N LEU A 47 -13.81 -5.19 5.36
CA LEU A 47 -14.98 -6.08 5.35
C LEU A 47 -15.59 -6.20 6.76
N VAL A 48 -14.77 -6.41 7.79
CA VAL A 48 -15.22 -6.46 9.18
C VAL A 48 -15.89 -5.13 9.57
N GLY A 49 -15.28 -4.00 9.25
CA GLY A 49 -15.86 -2.68 9.49
C GLY A 49 -17.23 -2.51 8.83
N CYS A 50 -17.39 -2.93 7.58
CA CYS A 50 -18.67 -2.87 6.85
C CYS A 50 -19.73 -3.80 7.46
N ILE A 51 -19.35 -5.02 7.86
CA ILE A 51 -20.27 -5.95 8.53
C ILE A 51 -20.76 -5.34 9.86
N MET A 52 -19.84 -4.85 10.69
CA MET A 52 -20.20 -4.23 11.98
C MET A 52 -21.12 -3.01 11.79
N MET A 53 -20.86 -2.17 10.78
CA MET A 53 -21.74 -1.03 10.45
C MET A 53 -23.12 -1.49 9.98
N THR A 54 -23.20 -2.57 9.21
CA THR A 54 -24.45 -3.15 8.77
C THR A 54 -25.25 -3.70 9.96
N LEU A 55 -24.58 -4.37 10.91
CA LEU A 55 -25.21 -4.86 12.13
C LEU A 55 -25.74 -3.70 13.00
N ASP A 56 -24.96 -2.61 13.14
CA ASP A 56 -25.43 -1.41 13.85
C ASP A 56 -26.71 -0.83 13.20
N SER A 57 -26.78 -0.82 11.86
CA SER A 57 -27.89 -0.25 11.12
C SER A 57 -29.14 -1.14 11.11
N LEU A 58 -28.97 -2.47 11.00
CA LEU A 58 -30.09 -3.39 10.80
C LEU A 58 -30.57 -4.06 12.08
N LEU A 59 -29.66 -4.35 13.00
CA LEU A 59 -29.95 -5.08 14.23
C LEU A 59 -29.88 -4.22 15.49
N GLY A 60 -29.54 -2.93 15.36
CA GLY A 60 -29.46 -2.00 16.49
C GLY A 60 -28.31 -2.32 17.45
N THR A 61 -27.22 -2.95 16.96
CA THR A 61 -25.98 -3.09 17.73
C THR A 61 -25.30 -1.72 17.88
N SER A 62 -24.30 -1.62 18.75
CA SER A 62 -23.65 -0.34 19.08
C SER A 62 -22.12 -0.42 18.95
N PHE A 63 -21.60 -1.06 17.90
CA PHE A 63 -20.15 -1.17 17.69
C PHE A 63 -19.48 0.21 17.52
N PHE A 64 -20.15 1.11 16.79
CA PHE A 64 -19.60 2.42 16.44
C PHE A 64 -20.36 3.59 17.06
N MET A 65 -21.52 3.33 17.69
CA MET A 65 -22.32 4.35 18.34
C MET A 65 -21.76 4.67 19.73
N PRO A 66 -21.39 5.93 20.01
CA PRO A 66 -20.97 6.30 21.35
C PRO A 66 -22.15 6.23 22.33
N ALA A 67 -21.86 6.11 23.62
CA ALA A 67 -22.87 6.24 24.68
C ALA A 67 -23.58 7.58 24.51
N MET A 68 -24.92 7.52 24.42
CA MET A 68 -25.75 8.73 24.27
C MET A 68 -26.41 9.08 25.58
N VAL A 69 -26.42 10.38 25.89
CA VAL A 69 -27.18 10.95 26.97
C VAL A 69 -28.46 11.57 26.39
N SER A 70 -29.61 11.06 26.74
CA SER A 70 -30.89 11.60 26.35
C SER A 70 -31.57 12.22 27.55
N MET A 71 -31.92 13.53 27.51
CA MET A 71 -32.57 14.26 28.58
C MET A 71 -31.89 14.18 29.97
N GLY A 72 -30.55 14.07 29.99
CA GLY A 72 -29.76 13.98 31.22
C GLY A 72 -29.59 12.58 31.79
N GLU A 73 -30.22 11.56 31.19
CA GLU A 73 -30.00 10.15 31.54
C GLU A 73 -29.15 9.46 30.49
N THR A 74 -28.19 8.64 30.94
CA THR A 74 -27.44 7.75 30.07
C THR A 74 -28.33 6.60 29.63
N LEU A 75 -28.39 6.34 28.31
CA LEU A 75 -29.04 5.15 27.79
C LEU A 75 -28.33 3.90 28.31
N SER A 76 -29.11 2.86 28.61
CA SER A 76 -28.67 1.64 29.32
C SER A 76 -27.79 0.68 28.52
N TYR A 77 -27.00 1.16 27.58
CA TYR A 77 -26.01 0.34 26.91
C TYR A 77 -24.64 1.03 26.90
N ASP A 78 -23.60 0.24 27.07
CA ASP A 78 -22.24 0.69 26.89
C ASP A 78 -22.02 0.98 25.41
N GLY A 79 -21.88 2.25 25.07
CA GLY A 79 -21.69 2.68 23.68
C GLY A 79 -20.39 2.13 23.10
N GLY A 80 -20.39 1.88 21.81
CA GLY A 80 -19.19 1.58 21.04
C GLY A 80 -18.34 2.84 20.77
N SER A 81 -17.44 2.75 19.82
CA SER A 81 -16.56 3.86 19.49
C SER A 81 -16.46 4.10 17.99
N PRO A 82 -16.76 5.31 17.50
CA PRO A 82 -16.47 5.69 16.12
C PRO A 82 -15.00 5.56 15.77
N LEU A 83 -14.11 5.65 16.76
CA LEU A 83 -12.67 5.48 16.60
C LEU A 83 -12.31 4.06 16.14
N LEU A 84 -13.07 3.05 16.57
CA LEU A 84 -12.89 1.66 16.11
C LEU A 84 -13.09 1.56 14.59
N PHE A 85 -14.14 2.21 14.05
CA PHE A 85 -14.35 2.24 12.60
C PHE A 85 -13.18 2.92 11.89
N GLN A 86 -12.68 4.04 12.41
CA GLN A 86 -11.54 4.74 11.83
C GLN A 86 -10.29 3.85 11.79
N HIS A 87 -10.00 3.09 12.83
CA HIS A 87 -8.88 2.15 12.84
C HIS A 87 -9.04 1.04 11.80
N LEU A 88 -10.22 0.41 11.72
CA LEU A 88 -10.51 -0.62 10.73
C LEU A 88 -10.43 -0.07 9.30
N PHE A 89 -11.00 1.11 9.08
CA PHE A 89 -10.97 1.77 7.78
C PHE A 89 -9.56 2.15 7.35
N TRP A 90 -8.77 2.81 8.21
CA TRP A 90 -7.43 3.27 7.84
C TRP A 90 -6.40 2.15 7.81
N PHE A 91 -6.60 1.07 8.57
CA PHE A 91 -5.79 -0.14 8.41
C PHE A 91 -5.90 -0.74 7.00
N PHE A 92 -7.03 -0.55 6.34
CA PHE A 92 -7.19 -0.78 4.90
C PHE A 92 -6.76 0.43 4.08
N GLY A 93 -7.24 1.63 4.41
CA GLY A 93 -7.17 2.81 3.55
C GLY A 93 -5.76 3.29 3.24
N HIS A 94 -4.80 3.14 4.18
CA HIS A 94 -3.42 3.48 3.89
C HIS A 94 -2.74 2.42 2.98
N PRO A 95 -2.81 1.10 3.23
CA PRO A 95 -2.36 0.11 2.25
C PRO A 95 -3.00 0.26 0.87
N GLU A 96 -4.25 0.72 0.77
CA GLU A 96 -4.95 0.95 -0.50
C GLU A 96 -4.19 1.92 -1.41
N VAL A 97 -3.67 3.03 -0.89
CA VAL A 97 -2.88 3.97 -1.71
C VAL A 97 -1.61 3.34 -2.25
N TYR A 98 -1.02 2.39 -1.52
CA TYR A 98 0.14 1.64 -2.00
C TYR A 98 -0.24 0.50 -2.95
N ILE A 99 -1.43 -0.09 -2.82
CA ILE A 99 -1.97 -1.05 -3.80
C ILE A 99 -2.05 -0.39 -5.18
N ILE A 100 -2.39 0.89 -5.25
CA ILE A 100 -2.43 1.67 -6.49
C ILE A 100 -1.01 2.09 -6.93
N ALA A 101 -0.19 2.57 -6.00
CA ALA A 101 1.12 3.15 -6.31
C ALA A 101 2.19 2.11 -6.70
N LEU A 102 2.20 0.92 -6.08
CA LEU A 102 3.26 -0.07 -6.32
C LEU A 102 3.27 -0.62 -7.76
N PRO A 103 2.14 -0.97 -8.38
CA PRO A 103 2.10 -1.31 -9.80
C PRO A 103 2.59 -0.17 -10.69
N ALA A 104 2.19 1.07 -10.40
CA ALA A 104 2.65 2.25 -11.13
C ALA A 104 4.17 2.43 -11.04
N PHE A 105 4.77 2.21 -9.87
CA PHE A 105 6.22 2.25 -9.71
C PHE A 105 6.93 1.16 -10.53
N GLY A 106 6.35 -0.03 -10.60
CA GLY A 106 6.84 -1.11 -11.47
C GLY A 106 6.81 -0.72 -12.94
N ILE A 107 5.66 -0.24 -13.42
CA ILE A 107 5.47 0.21 -14.82
C ILE A 107 6.45 1.34 -15.17
N ILE A 108 6.57 2.36 -14.33
CA ILE A 108 7.51 3.47 -14.54
C ILE A 108 8.95 2.94 -14.64
N SER A 109 9.34 1.99 -13.79
CA SER A 109 10.69 1.41 -13.80
C SER A 109 10.99 0.69 -15.11
N ASP A 110 10.05 -0.12 -15.60
CA ASP A 110 10.21 -0.83 -16.87
C ASP A 110 10.21 0.14 -18.05
N LEU A 111 9.35 1.18 -18.05
CA LEU A 111 9.33 2.22 -19.07
C LEU A 111 10.65 3.02 -19.11
N ILE A 112 11.19 3.43 -17.96
CA ILE A 112 12.47 4.14 -17.89
C ILE A 112 13.58 3.28 -18.46
N SER A 113 13.63 1.98 -18.17
CA SER A 113 14.61 1.05 -18.70
C SER A 113 14.56 0.98 -20.23
N VAL A 114 13.35 0.85 -20.80
CA VAL A 114 13.13 0.78 -22.25
C VAL A 114 13.53 2.10 -22.93
N HIS A 115 13.07 3.24 -22.41
CA HIS A 115 13.34 4.55 -23.02
C HIS A 115 14.80 4.99 -22.87
N ALA A 116 15.48 4.62 -21.80
CA ALA A 116 16.90 4.87 -21.61
C ALA A 116 17.79 3.87 -22.35
N ARG A 117 17.22 2.83 -22.97
CA ARG A 117 17.93 1.70 -23.58
C ARG A 117 19.00 1.10 -22.67
N LYS A 118 18.71 1.02 -21.38
CA LYS A 118 19.60 0.50 -20.33
C LYS A 118 18.85 -0.44 -19.39
N ASN A 119 19.55 -1.39 -18.83
CA ASN A 119 19.02 -2.14 -17.71
C ASN A 119 18.78 -1.20 -16.53
N ILE A 120 17.71 -1.44 -15.78
CA ILE A 120 17.41 -0.67 -14.57
C ILE A 120 18.59 -0.75 -13.59
N PHE A 121 19.04 0.40 -13.12
CA PHE A 121 20.08 0.46 -12.11
C PHE A 121 19.56 -0.10 -10.79
N GLY A 122 20.36 -0.96 -10.14
CA GLY A 122 20.02 -1.48 -8.82
C GLY A 122 18.75 -2.33 -8.77
N TYR A 123 18.49 -3.20 -9.75
CA TYR A 123 17.27 -4.02 -9.82
C TYR A 123 16.90 -4.68 -8.48
N ARG A 124 17.85 -5.32 -7.78
CA ARG A 124 17.57 -5.96 -6.48
C ARG A 124 17.14 -4.94 -5.42
N MET A 125 17.76 -3.76 -5.41
CA MET A 125 17.38 -2.68 -4.48
C MET A 125 15.98 -2.16 -4.79
N MET A 126 15.59 -2.09 -6.07
CA MET A 126 14.23 -1.72 -6.49
C MET A 126 13.20 -2.74 -6.00
N VAL A 127 13.48 -4.05 -6.15
CA VAL A 127 12.61 -5.11 -5.64
C VAL A 127 12.43 -4.97 -4.13
N TRP A 128 13.52 -4.85 -3.37
CA TRP A 128 13.44 -4.71 -1.92
C TRP A 128 12.78 -3.41 -1.48
N ALA A 129 12.95 -2.32 -2.25
CA ALA A 129 12.25 -1.07 -1.99
C ALA A 129 10.73 -1.21 -2.18
N ILE A 130 10.27 -1.88 -3.24
CA ILE A 130 8.85 -2.17 -3.49
C ILE A 130 8.27 -3.02 -2.35
N VAL A 131 8.92 -4.13 -2.01
CA VAL A 131 8.47 -5.03 -0.93
C VAL A 131 8.52 -4.33 0.42
N GLY A 132 9.58 -3.56 0.69
CA GLY A 132 9.74 -2.80 1.93
C GLY A 132 8.66 -1.75 2.15
N ILE A 133 8.28 -0.99 1.11
CA ILE A 133 7.15 -0.06 1.16
C ILE A 133 5.86 -0.82 1.49
N GLY A 134 5.62 -1.95 0.80
CA GLY A 134 4.47 -2.79 1.08
C GLY A 134 4.40 -3.23 2.54
N ALA A 135 5.48 -3.77 3.08
CA ALA A 135 5.53 -4.21 4.47
C ALA A 135 5.33 -3.06 5.46
N LEU A 136 5.99 -1.92 5.25
CA LEU A 136 5.90 -0.76 6.12
C LEU A 136 4.50 -0.11 6.11
N SER A 137 3.75 -0.26 5.02
CA SER A 137 2.41 0.33 4.88
C SER A 137 1.43 -0.09 5.97
N PHE A 138 1.62 -1.28 6.57
CA PHE A 138 0.80 -1.75 7.69
C PHE A 138 1.13 -1.12 9.04
N PHE A 139 2.19 -0.32 9.14
CA PHE A 139 2.61 0.28 10.42
C PHE A 139 2.43 1.80 10.46
N VAL A 140 1.70 2.37 9.49
CA VAL A 140 1.59 3.83 9.34
C VAL A 140 0.16 4.35 9.27
N TRP A 141 -0.85 3.48 9.26
CA TRP A 141 -2.25 3.84 8.99
C TRP A 141 -2.78 4.99 9.86
N ALA A 142 -2.35 5.07 11.11
CA ALA A 142 -2.94 6.02 12.04
C ALA A 142 -2.39 7.46 11.90
N HIS A 143 -1.49 7.73 10.94
CA HIS A 143 -1.18 9.11 10.58
C HIS A 143 -2.37 9.84 9.94
N HIS A 144 -3.40 9.11 9.49
CA HIS A 144 -4.68 9.67 9.08
C HIS A 144 -5.59 10.08 10.26
N MET A 145 -5.16 9.82 11.50
CA MET A 145 -5.98 9.91 12.70
C MET A 145 -5.39 10.84 13.78
N TYR A 146 -4.45 11.72 13.45
CA TYR A 146 -3.78 12.59 14.44
C TYR A 146 -4.73 13.46 15.25
N VAL A 147 -5.83 13.91 14.65
CA VAL A 147 -6.82 14.77 15.29
C VAL A 147 -7.99 14.00 15.93
N SER A 148 -7.94 12.68 15.99
CA SER A 148 -9.00 11.83 16.53
C SER A 148 -8.90 11.57 18.05
N GLY A 149 -8.06 12.32 18.77
CA GLY A 149 -7.84 12.14 20.20
C GLY A 149 -6.70 11.17 20.53
N MET A 150 -5.78 10.93 19.58
CA MET A 150 -4.61 10.07 19.75
C MET A 150 -3.67 10.59 20.84
N THR A 151 -3.14 9.67 21.67
CA THR A 151 -2.11 10.07 22.64
C THR A 151 -0.84 10.52 21.94
N PRO A 152 -0.07 11.49 22.49
CA PRO A 152 1.13 12.02 21.85
C PRO A 152 2.14 10.92 21.50
N TRP A 153 2.28 9.89 22.33
CA TRP A 153 3.21 8.78 22.10
C TRP A 153 2.85 7.99 20.81
N PHE A 154 1.58 7.66 20.61
CA PHE A 154 1.13 7.03 19.37
C PHE A 154 1.32 7.95 18.17
N GLY A 155 1.08 9.25 18.34
CA GLY A 155 1.36 10.24 17.29
C GLY A 155 2.82 10.21 16.85
N TYR A 156 3.77 10.20 17.78
CA TYR A 156 5.20 10.08 17.49
C TYR A 156 5.56 8.76 16.82
N PHE A 157 4.99 7.65 17.28
CA PHE A 157 5.22 6.35 16.68
C PHE A 157 4.81 6.33 15.20
N PHE A 158 3.57 6.76 14.88
CA PHE A 158 3.08 6.76 13.50
C PHE A 158 3.76 7.81 12.63
N ALA A 159 4.18 8.95 13.17
CA ALA A 159 5.00 9.92 12.46
C ALA A 159 6.35 9.32 12.07
N THR A 160 7.03 8.67 13.02
CA THR A 160 8.33 8.05 12.79
C THR A 160 8.25 6.92 11.75
N THR A 161 7.28 6.01 11.89
CA THR A 161 7.11 4.92 10.92
C THR A 161 6.77 5.43 9.53
N THR A 162 6.00 6.51 9.43
CA THR A 162 5.71 7.19 8.17
C THR A 162 6.97 7.76 7.52
N LEU A 163 7.85 8.38 8.31
CA LEU A 163 9.13 8.92 7.81
C LEU A 163 10.07 7.81 7.32
N ILE A 164 10.04 6.63 7.93
CA ILE A 164 10.86 5.49 7.51
C ILE A 164 10.54 5.05 6.07
N ILE A 165 9.29 5.20 5.60
CA ILE A 165 8.91 4.89 4.20
C ILE A 165 9.65 5.80 3.19
N ALA A 166 10.13 6.97 3.62
CA ALA A 166 10.92 7.84 2.75
C ALA A 166 12.22 7.16 2.27
N VAL A 167 12.81 6.26 3.07
CA VAL A 167 14.06 5.57 2.72
C VAL A 167 13.90 4.68 1.47
N PRO A 168 13.01 3.67 1.45
CA PRO A 168 12.81 2.87 0.24
C PRO A 168 12.27 3.70 -0.93
N THR A 169 11.51 4.77 -0.68
CA THR A 169 11.06 5.68 -1.73
C THR A 169 12.24 6.44 -2.36
N ALA A 170 13.17 6.94 -1.56
CA ALA A 170 14.38 7.59 -2.04
C ALA A 170 15.24 6.63 -2.88
N ILE A 171 15.40 5.38 -2.46
CA ILE A 171 16.13 4.36 -3.22
C ILE A 171 15.55 4.22 -4.63
N LYS A 172 14.22 4.22 -4.78
CA LYS A 172 13.58 4.13 -6.11
C LYS A 172 13.91 5.35 -6.97
N VAL A 173 13.76 6.54 -6.41
CA VAL A 173 14.02 7.79 -7.14
C VAL A 173 15.48 7.85 -7.61
N TYR A 174 16.43 7.55 -6.73
CA TYR A 174 17.85 7.49 -7.10
C TYR A 174 18.13 6.46 -8.21
N ASN A 175 17.53 5.28 -8.11
CA ASN A 175 17.72 4.25 -9.14
C ASN A 175 17.13 4.66 -10.48
N TRP A 176 16.00 5.39 -10.52
CA TRP A 176 15.45 5.95 -11.75
C TRP A 176 16.39 7.01 -12.35
N VAL A 177 16.87 7.95 -11.53
CA VAL A 177 17.83 8.97 -11.98
C VAL A 177 19.11 8.32 -12.53
N LEU A 178 19.68 7.32 -11.82
CA LEU A 178 20.88 6.63 -12.27
C LEU A 178 20.64 5.76 -13.51
N THR A 179 19.42 5.28 -13.74
CA THR A 179 19.04 4.60 -14.98
C THR A 179 18.99 5.57 -16.15
N LEU A 180 18.42 6.75 -15.95
CA LEU A 180 18.37 7.81 -16.95
C LEU A 180 19.75 8.43 -17.24
N TRP A 181 20.62 8.49 -16.25
CA TRP A 181 21.95 9.06 -16.39
C TRP A 181 22.77 8.35 -17.46
N ARG A 182 23.23 9.12 -18.48
CA ARG A 182 23.94 8.60 -19.65
C ARG A 182 23.15 7.50 -20.41
N GLY A 183 21.83 7.54 -20.34
CA GLY A 183 20.95 6.73 -21.17
C GLY A 183 20.67 7.45 -22.51
N CYS A 184 20.46 6.68 -23.57
CA CYS A 184 19.99 7.23 -24.85
C CYS A 184 18.48 7.39 -24.78
N LEU A 185 18.00 8.62 -24.52
CA LEU A 185 16.57 8.90 -24.43
C LEU A 185 15.96 8.99 -25.84
N LEU A 186 15.01 8.12 -26.13
CA LEU A 186 14.36 8.00 -27.45
C LEU A 186 13.72 9.29 -27.97
N TYR A 187 13.31 10.19 -27.08
CA TYR A 187 12.62 11.43 -27.44
C TYR A 187 13.48 12.70 -27.40
N THR A 188 14.72 12.59 -26.92
CA THR A 188 15.61 13.76 -26.79
C THR A 188 16.85 13.66 -27.71
N SER A 189 17.01 12.55 -28.42
CA SER A 189 18.06 12.42 -29.44
C SER A 189 17.67 13.24 -30.67
N PRO A 190 18.55 14.10 -31.18
CA PRO A 190 18.32 14.86 -32.41
C PRO A 190 18.26 13.96 -33.67
N SER A 191 18.63 12.71 -33.57
CA SER A 191 18.56 11.73 -34.62
C SER A 191 17.96 10.41 -34.13
N PRO A 192 17.01 9.80 -34.87
CA PRO A 192 16.52 8.45 -34.57
C PRO A 192 17.59 7.34 -34.64
N ARG A 193 18.80 7.67 -35.01
CA ARG A 193 19.93 6.75 -35.18
C ARG A 193 20.98 6.85 -34.09
N ASP A 194 20.88 7.85 -33.21
CA ASP A 194 21.83 8.09 -32.13
C ASP A 194 21.41 7.41 -30.83
#